data_6886e6ad9e45b847e8bc501416472b87
#
_entry.id   6886e6ad9e45b847e8bc501416472b87
#
_cell.length_a   1.000
_cell.length_b   1.000
_cell.length_c   1.000
_cell.angle_alpha   90.00
_cell.angle_beta   90.00
_cell.angle_gamma   90.00
#
_symmetry.space_group_name_H-M   'P 1'
#
loop_
_entity.id
_entity.type
_entity.pdbx_description
1 polymer ?
#
loop_
_entity_poly.entity_id
_entity_poly.type
_entity_poly.pdbx_seq_one_letter_code
_entity_poly.pdbx_strand_id
1 'polypeptide(L)'
;MSSPSIVTGRNVPVLGRAIPLTWILLLALAVHGSLLLMQLPNDSYDANLHKFFAAHYAQHWLDPWNPKWFTGFSQTTYPPLVHQWMALFSHLLGLNLAYMLVQFIAILLLPVGVYRYARIWVSERAASYAAVGSIFMGSLSFLVYQAGQLPNTLAAALLLNGLPYFYEWAREANWRSLLKGLALVLASAASHHVTLIFGSVLFALPVLFTAIIDRKRDNANSSVAGVISRSAIFAVLMIAGLGVVLFPFWLALYHNPIKQMPIPHASRSNYLTDVEFGLNYWVIPWGAMMLALPFIFVRGLSEKRLRPLFYGFWLTLILGLGGTTPLPKWLLGRFYDVLTFERFTFWGSLMALPLVGLLALVLIEKYGRVASVSLATLAGLTMAVAVAWPVYHQIHEAPFGVSEVISFLNRDGHDKFRYLTLGFGAQLSEVGTYANASSVDGEYNSARLLPELTRYGSAQLTNSKYYGTNGMEALRAVLKHADQYGLKYIFVHDPYYEPLLAFAGWRKEEVYDRGSISLWAKEGILPAHETQYGTRPTALEGVLWGTLPIGSSVLAVLLVLMLSDRRRRSRTLEFPAIDETEPVLREAR
;
A
#
# COMPACT_ATOMS: atom_id res chain seq x y z
N MET A 1 8.10 -74.59 3.88
CA MET A 1 7.75 -73.38 4.64
C MET A 1 8.15 -72.18 3.81
N SER A 2 7.18 -71.64 3.10
CA SER A 2 7.34 -70.56 2.14
C SER A 2 7.31 -69.19 2.85
N SER A 3 8.36 -68.38 2.63
CA SER A 3 8.44 -66.98 3.10
C SER A 3 7.36 -66.11 2.42
N PRO A 4 6.72 -65.19 3.17
CA PRO A 4 5.77 -64.26 2.56
C PRO A 4 6.51 -63.19 1.76
N SER A 5 6.12 -63.02 0.49
CA SER A 5 6.54 -61.93 -0.38
C SER A 5 6.09 -60.57 0.15
N ILE A 6 7.08 -59.73 0.36
CA ILE A 6 6.87 -58.27 0.66
C ILE A 6 6.17 -57.65 -0.53
N VAL A 7 4.94 -57.21 -0.34
CA VAL A 7 4.19 -56.40 -1.28
C VAL A 7 4.89 -55.05 -1.38
N THR A 8 5.65 -54.88 -2.45
CA THR A 8 6.30 -53.61 -2.81
C THR A 8 5.25 -52.56 -3.15
N GLY A 9 5.34 -51.49 -2.46
CA GLY A 9 4.98 -50.11 -2.72
C GLY A 9 3.86 -49.84 -3.74
N ARG A 10 2.71 -49.43 -3.22
CA ARG A 10 1.80 -48.55 -3.97
C ARG A 10 2.59 -47.38 -4.51
N ASN A 11 2.70 -47.27 -5.82
CA ASN A 11 3.09 -46.05 -6.52
C ASN A 11 2.10 -44.93 -6.13
N VAL A 12 2.43 -44.15 -5.11
CA VAL A 12 1.77 -42.87 -4.83
C VAL A 12 2.09 -42.00 -6.05
N PRO A 13 1.07 -41.57 -6.83
CA PRO A 13 1.34 -40.69 -7.95
C PRO A 13 2.03 -39.44 -7.41
N VAL A 14 3.18 -39.17 -7.98
CA VAL A 14 4.05 -38.03 -7.62
C VAL A 14 3.26 -36.73 -7.89
N LEU A 15 2.55 -36.21 -6.91
CA LEU A 15 2.17 -34.81 -6.80
C LEU A 15 3.45 -33.96 -6.56
N GLY A 16 4.43 -34.09 -7.49
CA GLY A 16 5.84 -33.86 -7.20
C GLY A 16 6.43 -32.57 -7.73
N ARG A 17 5.70 -31.75 -8.49
CA ARG A 17 6.29 -30.53 -9.09
C ARG A 17 5.71 -29.26 -8.48
N ALA A 18 6.55 -28.21 -8.36
CA ALA A 18 6.09 -26.87 -8.04
C ALA A 18 5.07 -26.39 -9.07
N ILE A 19 4.07 -25.62 -8.65
CA ILE A 19 3.10 -25.00 -9.57
C ILE A 19 3.88 -23.97 -10.42
N PRO A 20 3.88 -24.10 -11.76
CA PRO A 20 4.55 -23.14 -12.62
C PRO A 20 4.02 -21.72 -12.42
N LEU A 21 4.92 -20.74 -12.38
CA LEU A 21 4.55 -19.34 -12.18
C LEU A 21 3.52 -18.83 -13.21
N THR A 22 3.57 -19.36 -14.44
CA THR A 22 2.58 -19.05 -15.48
C THR A 22 1.14 -19.37 -15.05
N TRP A 23 0.93 -20.53 -14.41
CA TRP A 23 -0.41 -20.90 -13.92
C TRP A 23 -0.85 -20.04 -12.75
N ILE A 24 0.10 -19.65 -11.88
CA ILE A 24 -0.17 -18.72 -10.77
C ILE A 24 -0.60 -17.36 -11.32
N LEU A 25 0.08 -16.85 -12.34
CA LEU A 25 -0.28 -15.57 -12.99
C LEU A 25 -1.61 -15.64 -13.74
N LEU A 26 -1.90 -16.77 -14.42
CA LEU A 26 -3.19 -16.97 -15.06
C LEU A 26 -4.33 -17.04 -14.03
N LEU A 27 -4.09 -17.64 -12.86
CA LEU A 27 -5.06 -17.66 -11.77
C LEU A 27 -5.26 -16.24 -11.21
N ALA A 28 -4.18 -15.47 -10.99
CA ALA A 28 -4.29 -14.08 -10.57
C ALA A 28 -5.03 -13.21 -11.59
N LEU A 29 -4.77 -13.42 -12.89
CA LEU A 29 -5.49 -12.77 -13.98
C LEU A 29 -6.99 -13.13 -13.95
N ALA A 30 -7.33 -14.41 -13.80
CA ALA A 30 -8.73 -14.83 -13.76
C ALA A 30 -9.47 -14.26 -12.54
N VAL A 31 -8.87 -14.35 -11.35
CA VAL A 31 -9.50 -13.93 -10.09
C VAL A 31 -9.59 -12.41 -10.00
N HIS A 32 -8.46 -11.73 -10.01
CA HIS A 32 -8.45 -10.27 -9.85
C HIS A 32 -8.88 -9.53 -11.12
N GLY A 33 -8.60 -10.08 -12.31
CA GLY A 33 -9.06 -9.51 -13.56
C GLY A 33 -10.59 -9.42 -13.63
N SER A 34 -11.33 -10.44 -13.16
CA SER A 34 -12.79 -10.39 -13.09
C SER A 34 -13.30 -9.29 -12.15
N LEU A 35 -12.66 -9.10 -10.98
CA LEU A 35 -13.03 -8.04 -10.03
C LEU A 35 -12.69 -6.62 -10.56
N LEU A 36 -11.60 -6.49 -11.31
CA LEU A 36 -11.28 -5.22 -11.98
C LEU A 36 -12.26 -4.90 -13.11
N LEU A 37 -12.70 -5.90 -13.87
CA LEU A 37 -13.75 -5.71 -14.88
C LEU A 37 -15.08 -5.23 -14.26
N MET A 38 -15.36 -5.59 -13.01
CA MET A 38 -16.47 -5.06 -12.23
C MET A 38 -16.19 -3.64 -11.66
N GLN A 39 -15.04 -3.06 -11.95
CA GLN A 39 -14.58 -1.73 -11.52
C GLN A 39 -14.49 -1.51 -10.01
N LEU A 40 -14.46 -2.56 -9.21
CA LEU A 40 -14.47 -2.47 -7.75
C LEU A 40 -13.37 -1.56 -7.16
N PRO A 41 -12.12 -1.48 -7.70
CA PRO A 41 -11.12 -0.57 -7.14
C PRO A 41 -11.47 0.92 -7.28
N ASN A 42 -12.32 1.29 -8.24
CA ASN A 42 -12.69 2.70 -8.45
C ASN A 42 -13.52 3.28 -7.29
N ASP A 43 -14.21 2.41 -6.54
CA ASP A 43 -15.03 2.79 -5.38
C ASP A 43 -14.25 2.69 -4.06
N SER A 44 -12.96 2.35 -4.10
CA SER A 44 -12.11 2.30 -2.92
C SER A 44 -11.78 3.71 -2.39
N TYR A 45 -11.48 3.80 -1.07
CA TYR A 45 -11.35 5.08 -0.36
C TYR A 45 -10.36 6.05 -1.01
N ASP A 46 -9.11 5.61 -1.29
CA ASP A 46 -8.05 6.47 -1.86
C ASP A 46 -8.10 6.58 -3.40
N ALA A 47 -9.03 5.93 -4.10
CA ALA A 47 -9.05 5.89 -5.56
C ALA A 47 -9.10 7.30 -6.19
N ASN A 48 -10.00 8.16 -5.70
CA ASN A 48 -10.17 9.51 -6.22
C ASN A 48 -8.95 10.39 -5.90
N LEU A 49 -8.31 10.21 -4.75
CA LEU A 49 -7.05 10.87 -4.39
C LEU A 49 -5.93 10.53 -5.39
N HIS A 50 -5.78 9.25 -5.75
CA HIS A 50 -4.77 8.83 -6.72
C HIS A 50 -5.07 9.36 -8.13
N LYS A 51 -6.34 9.38 -8.53
CA LYS A 51 -6.76 9.98 -9.80
C LYS A 51 -6.47 11.49 -9.83
N PHE A 52 -6.70 12.19 -8.73
CA PHE A 52 -6.40 13.62 -8.59
C PHE A 52 -4.91 13.91 -8.80
N PHE A 53 -4.02 13.17 -8.14
CA PHE A 53 -2.58 13.33 -8.35
C PHE A 53 -2.17 12.99 -9.79
N ALA A 54 -2.68 11.90 -10.35
CA ALA A 54 -2.36 11.48 -11.71
C ALA A 54 -2.86 12.49 -12.76
N ALA A 55 -4.04 13.09 -12.58
CA ALA A 55 -4.57 14.11 -13.45
C ALA A 55 -3.65 15.33 -13.56
N HIS A 56 -3.05 15.74 -12.44
CA HIS A 56 -2.07 16.83 -12.46
C HIS A 56 -0.81 16.44 -13.26
N TYR A 57 -0.23 15.25 -13.05
CA TYR A 57 0.92 14.79 -13.85
C TYR A 57 0.59 14.66 -15.33
N ALA A 58 -0.62 14.26 -15.69
CA ALA A 58 -1.04 14.16 -17.10
C ALA A 58 -1.01 15.51 -17.82
N GLN A 59 -1.25 16.61 -17.12
CA GLN A 59 -1.30 17.97 -17.69
C GLN A 59 -0.01 18.76 -17.45
N HIS A 60 0.66 18.53 -16.31
CA HIS A 60 1.77 19.33 -15.78
C HIS A 60 2.93 18.45 -15.32
N TRP A 61 3.42 17.57 -16.21
CA TRP A 61 4.40 16.52 -15.89
C TRP A 61 5.67 17.02 -15.20
N LEU A 62 6.18 18.18 -15.59
CA LEU A 62 7.41 18.79 -15.07
C LEU A 62 7.14 19.94 -14.08
N ASP A 63 5.89 20.28 -13.80
CA ASP A 63 5.52 21.26 -12.78
C ASP A 63 4.78 20.54 -11.64
N PRO A 64 5.45 20.23 -10.53
CA PRO A 64 4.82 19.56 -9.39
C PRO A 64 3.97 20.50 -8.52
N TRP A 65 3.85 21.79 -8.85
CA TRP A 65 2.99 22.72 -8.14
C TRP A 65 1.53 22.56 -8.55
N ASN A 66 0.69 22.08 -7.63
CA ASN A 66 -0.73 21.88 -7.87
C ASN A 66 -1.54 23.01 -7.19
N PRO A 67 -2.23 23.89 -7.96
CA PRO A 67 -3.00 25.01 -7.42
C PRO A 67 -4.38 24.61 -6.88
N LYS A 68 -4.81 23.36 -7.06
CA LYS A 68 -6.21 22.93 -6.84
C LYS A 68 -6.63 22.88 -5.38
N TRP A 69 -5.69 22.65 -4.43
CA TRP A 69 -5.97 22.56 -3.00
C TRP A 69 -5.10 23.51 -2.17
N PHE A 70 -5.57 23.91 -0.99
CA PHE A 70 -4.82 24.67 0.03
C PHE A 70 -4.22 25.99 -0.46
N THR A 71 -4.79 26.64 -1.49
CA THR A 71 -4.19 27.78 -2.20
C THR A 71 -2.93 27.44 -3.02
N GLY A 72 -2.71 26.19 -3.29
CA GLY A 72 -1.56 25.62 -3.97
C GLY A 72 -0.62 24.83 -3.05
N PHE A 73 -0.08 23.72 -3.53
CA PHE A 73 0.86 22.87 -2.83
C PHE A 73 1.79 22.13 -3.80
N SER A 74 2.94 21.68 -3.29
CA SER A 74 3.86 20.87 -4.08
C SER A 74 3.55 19.38 -3.95
N GLN A 75 3.36 18.69 -5.07
CA GLN A 75 3.23 17.23 -5.12
C GLN A 75 4.55 16.49 -4.84
N THR A 76 5.70 17.19 -4.72
CA THR A 76 6.98 16.55 -4.36
C THR A 76 6.98 15.95 -2.95
N THR A 77 5.98 16.27 -2.13
CA THR A 77 5.82 15.70 -0.78
C THR A 77 5.17 14.32 -0.76
N TYR A 78 4.67 13.82 -1.90
CA TYR A 78 4.04 12.51 -2.03
C TYR A 78 4.76 11.63 -3.07
N PRO A 79 4.99 10.32 -2.81
CA PRO A 79 5.68 9.44 -3.76
C PRO A 79 5.01 9.40 -5.14
N PRO A 80 5.73 9.70 -6.23
CA PRO A 80 5.09 9.99 -7.52
C PRO A 80 4.86 8.79 -8.42
N LEU A 81 5.59 7.67 -8.22
CA LEU A 81 5.74 6.64 -9.24
C LEU A 81 4.42 6.07 -9.76
N VAL A 82 3.48 5.73 -8.86
CA VAL A 82 2.18 5.19 -9.27
C VAL A 82 1.36 6.20 -10.08
N HIS A 83 1.42 7.48 -9.68
CA HIS A 83 0.68 8.56 -10.33
C HIS A 83 1.28 8.91 -11.69
N GLN A 84 2.61 8.83 -11.84
CA GLN A 84 3.30 9.00 -13.12
C GLN A 84 2.90 7.89 -14.10
N TRP A 85 2.87 6.62 -13.69
CA TRP A 85 2.36 5.55 -14.54
C TRP A 85 0.89 5.71 -14.87
N MET A 86 0.05 6.08 -13.90
CA MET A 86 -1.36 6.38 -14.17
C MET A 86 -1.51 7.52 -15.17
N ALA A 87 -0.75 8.61 -15.03
CA ALA A 87 -0.78 9.74 -15.93
C ALA A 87 -0.41 9.33 -17.38
N LEU A 88 0.65 8.53 -17.56
CA LEU A 88 1.01 8.02 -18.89
C LEU A 88 -0.10 7.18 -19.52
N PHE A 89 -0.66 6.24 -18.77
CA PHE A 89 -1.75 5.40 -19.28
C PHE A 89 -3.04 6.17 -19.48
N SER A 90 -3.29 7.23 -18.70
CA SER A 90 -4.53 8.01 -18.80
C SER A 90 -4.70 8.74 -20.15
N HIS A 91 -3.61 9.06 -20.83
CA HIS A 91 -3.67 9.64 -22.18
C HIS A 91 -4.32 8.71 -23.22
N LEU A 92 -4.28 7.40 -23.01
CA LEU A 92 -4.86 6.41 -23.91
C LEU A 92 -6.18 5.83 -23.38
N LEU A 93 -6.30 5.68 -22.05
CA LEU A 93 -7.35 4.89 -21.41
C LEU A 93 -8.32 5.73 -20.57
N GLY A 94 -7.97 6.98 -20.26
CA GLY A 94 -8.63 7.78 -19.22
C GLY A 94 -8.21 7.35 -17.80
N LEU A 95 -8.51 8.20 -16.81
CA LEU A 95 -8.01 8.07 -15.44
C LEU A 95 -8.49 6.78 -14.73
N ASN A 96 -9.76 6.41 -14.90
CA ASN A 96 -10.33 5.24 -14.24
C ASN A 96 -9.66 3.93 -14.70
N LEU A 97 -9.51 3.74 -16.01
CA LEU A 97 -8.85 2.55 -16.54
C LEU A 97 -7.35 2.56 -16.27
N ALA A 98 -6.70 3.74 -16.27
CA ALA A 98 -5.29 3.87 -15.91
C ALA A 98 -5.04 3.48 -14.45
N TYR A 99 -5.89 3.90 -13.52
CA TYR A 99 -5.85 3.49 -12.11
C TYR A 99 -5.97 1.97 -11.98
N MET A 100 -6.98 1.38 -12.63
CA MET A 100 -7.19 -0.07 -12.59
C MET A 100 -6.01 -0.84 -13.21
N LEU A 101 -5.43 -0.35 -14.31
CA LEU A 101 -4.29 -1.00 -14.96
C LEU A 101 -3.06 -1.01 -14.06
N VAL A 102 -2.73 0.11 -13.42
CA VAL A 102 -1.57 0.19 -12.51
C VAL A 102 -1.80 -0.69 -11.27
N GLN A 103 -3.04 -0.70 -10.74
CA GLN A 103 -3.43 -1.61 -9.65
C GLN A 103 -3.28 -3.08 -10.07
N PHE A 104 -3.67 -3.42 -11.29
CA PHE A 104 -3.54 -4.78 -11.82
C PHE A 104 -2.08 -5.21 -11.99
N ILE A 105 -1.23 -4.31 -12.48
CA ILE A 105 0.23 -4.57 -12.56
C ILE A 105 0.79 -4.86 -11.15
N ALA A 106 0.41 -4.09 -10.14
CA ALA A 106 0.83 -4.34 -8.75
C ALA A 106 0.37 -5.73 -8.26
N ILE A 107 -0.89 -6.10 -8.54
CA ILE A 107 -1.47 -7.41 -8.19
C ILE A 107 -0.73 -8.57 -8.88
N LEU A 108 -0.36 -8.44 -10.15
CA LEU A 108 0.37 -9.48 -10.87
C LEU A 108 1.84 -9.60 -10.44
N LEU A 109 2.48 -8.50 -10.06
CA LEU A 109 3.85 -8.50 -9.55
C LEU A 109 3.96 -9.11 -8.15
N LEU A 110 2.89 -9.06 -7.36
CA LEU A 110 2.90 -9.54 -5.97
C LEU A 110 3.14 -11.06 -5.85
N PRO A 111 2.42 -11.97 -6.51
CA PRO A 111 2.69 -13.41 -6.45
C PRO A 111 4.08 -13.78 -6.99
N VAL A 112 4.60 -13.04 -7.98
CA VAL A 112 6.00 -13.20 -8.44
C VAL A 112 6.97 -12.88 -7.32
N GLY A 113 6.76 -11.75 -6.64
CA GLY A 113 7.55 -11.32 -5.49
C GLY A 113 7.47 -12.31 -4.33
N VAL A 114 6.26 -12.73 -3.98
CA VAL A 114 6.02 -13.74 -2.92
C VAL A 114 6.70 -15.07 -3.23
N TYR A 115 6.56 -15.58 -4.45
CA TYR A 115 7.25 -16.81 -4.87
C TYR A 115 8.76 -16.72 -4.68
N ARG A 116 9.37 -15.63 -5.17
CA ARG A 116 10.81 -15.41 -5.10
C ARG A 116 11.29 -15.17 -3.67
N TYR A 117 10.56 -14.41 -2.89
CA TYR A 117 10.83 -14.15 -1.49
C TYR A 117 10.69 -15.41 -0.63
N ALA A 118 9.61 -16.18 -0.81
CA ALA A 118 9.39 -17.42 -0.08
C ALA A 118 10.52 -18.44 -0.33
N ARG A 119 11.10 -18.49 -1.53
CA ARG A 119 12.25 -19.35 -1.84
C ARG A 119 13.51 -19.06 -1.02
N ILE A 120 13.61 -17.91 -0.37
CA ILE A 120 14.69 -17.66 0.60
C ILE A 120 14.55 -18.62 1.80
N TRP A 121 13.33 -18.99 2.16
CA TRP A 121 12.98 -19.64 3.44
C TRP A 121 12.59 -21.10 3.27
N VAL A 122 11.83 -21.43 2.25
CA VAL A 122 11.19 -22.72 2.03
C VAL A 122 11.50 -23.29 0.64
N SER A 123 11.11 -24.57 0.41
CA SER A 123 11.29 -25.25 -0.87
C SER A 123 10.52 -24.57 -2.02
N GLU A 124 10.88 -24.89 -3.24
CA GLU A 124 10.23 -24.36 -4.45
C GLU A 124 8.74 -24.71 -4.50
N ARG A 125 8.37 -25.93 -4.05
CA ARG A 125 6.99 -26.38 -3.97
C ARG A 125 6.19 -25.58 -2.94
N ALA A 126 6.72 -25.42 -1.73
CA ALA A 126 6.09 -24.59 -0.69
C ALA A 126 5.96 -23.10 -1.13
N ALA A 127 6.99 -22.57 -1.79
CA ALA A 127 6.97 -21.21 -2.34
C ALA A 127 5.90 -21.03 -3.42
N SER A 128 5.63 -22.06 -4.26
CA SER A 128 4.55 -22.00 -5.23
C SER A 128 3.16 -21.94 -4.57
N TYR A 129 2.96 -22.68 -3.46
CA TYR A 129 1.71 -22.57 -2.67
C TYR A 129 1.60 -21.23 -1.95
N ALA A 130 2.71 -20.67 -1.45
CA ALA A 130 2.73 -19.31 -0.89
C ALA A 130 2.30 -18.25 -1.92
N ALA A 131 2.78 -18.37 -3.15
CA ALA A 131 2.40 -17.48 -4.25
C ALA A 131 0.93 -17.63 -4.66
N VAL A 132 0.38 -18.85 -4.69
CA VAL A 132 -1.07 -19.06 -4.86
C VAL A 132 -1.85 -18.43 -3.71
N GLY A 133 -1.41 -18.63 -2.46
CA GLY A 133 -2.04 -18.04 -1.28
C GLY A 133 -2.10 -16.51 -1.33
N SER A 134 -1.09 -15.86 -1.92
CA SER A 134 -1.06 -14.39 -2.05
C SER A 134 -2.19 -13.82 -2.89
N ILE A 135 -2.74 -14.59 -3.84
CA ILE A 135 -3.87 -14.19 -4.68
C ILE A 135 -5.15 -14.06 -3.85
N PHE A 136 -5.31 -14.91 -2.85
CA PHE A 136 -6.54 -15.00 -2.05
C PHE A 136 -6.44 -14.33 -0.68
N MET A 137 -5.40 -13.51 -0.43
CA MET A 137 -5.25 -12.81 0.84
C MET A 137 -6.39 -11.81 1.06
N GLY A 138 -7.09 -11.92 2.19
CA GLY A 138 -8.09 -10.92 2.60
C GLY A 138 -7.47 -9.54 2.79
N SER A 139 -6.24 -9.45 3.30
CA SER A 139 -5.52 -8.18 3.46
C SER A 139 -5.17 -7.51 2.13
N LEU A 140 -4.86 -8.27 1.07
CA LEU A 140 -4.71 -7.71 -0.28
C LEU A 140 -6.04 -7.19 -0.81
N SER A 141 -7.12 -7.98 -0.65
CA SER A 141 -8.46 -7.56 -1.06
C SER A 141 -8.90 -6.29 -0.34
N PHE A 142 -8.63 -6.18 0.96
CA PHE A 142 -8.89 -4.97 1.73
C PHE A 142 -8.14 -3.75 1.17
N LEU A 143 -6.83 -3.86 0.94
CA LEU A 143 -6.02 -2.75 0.42
C LEU A 143 -6.43 -2.32 -0.99
N VAL A 144 -6.82 -3.27 -1.85
CA VAL A 144 -7.15 -3.00 -3.26
C VAL A 144 -8.58 -2.51 -3.43
N TYR A 145 -9.54 -3.19 -2.82
CA TYR A 145 -10.96 -3.00 -3.11
C TYR A 145 -11.70 -2.15 -2.07
N GLN A 146 -11.09 -1.91 -0.91
CA GLN A 146 -11.71 -1.13 0.16
C GLN A 146 -10.91 0.15 0.47
N ALA A 147 -9.63 0.01 0.79
CA ALA A 147 -8.79 1.15 1.16
C ALA A 147 -8.21 1.92 -0.03
N GLY A 148 -7.99 1.27 -1.18
CA GLY A 148 -7.42 1.91 -2.37
C GLY A 148 -5.92 2.20 -2.29
N GLN A 149 -5.16 1.51 -1.41
CA GLN A 149 -3.76 1.81 -1.14
C GLN A 149 -2.81 1.32 -2.25
N LEU A 150 -2.99 1.80 -3.48
CA LEU A 150 -2.18 1.46 -4.65
C LEU A 150 -0.68 1.66 -4.43
N PRO A 151 -0.18 2.79 -3.87
CA PRO A 151 1.26 3.00 -3.63
C PRO A 151 1.86 1.92 -2.73
N ASN A 152 1.15 1.53 -1.66
CA ASN A 152 1.61 0.50 -0.73
C ASN A 152 1.65 -0.89 -1.39
N THR A 153 0.64 -1.24 -2.18
CA THR A 153 0.55 -2.52 -2.90
C THR A 153 1.68 -2.68 -3.91
N LEU A 154 1.92 -1.66 -4.75
CA LEU A 154 3.01 -1.68 -5.73
C LEU A 154 4.38 -1.69 -5.05
N ALA A 155 4.58 -0.87 -4.01
CA ALA A 155 5.84 -0.83 -3.28
C ALA A 155 6.18 -2.17 -2.62
N ALA A 156 5.20 -2.84 -2.00
CA ALA A 156 5.39 -4.17 -1.42
C ALA A 156 5.74 -5.22 -2.49
N ALA A 157 5.06 -5.19 -3.64
CA ALA A 157 5.36 -6.09 -4.75
C ALA A 157 6.79 -5.89 -5.28
N LEU A 158 7.22 -4.64 -5.46
CA LEU A 158 8.60 -4.31 -5.90
C LEU A 158 9.65 -4.71 -4.85
N LEU A 159 9.39 -4.44 -3.58
CA LEU A 159 10.26 -4.82 -2.47
C LEU A 159 10.47 -6.33 -2.42
N LEU A 160 9.40 -7.12 -2.42
CA LEU A 160 9.49 -8.58 -2.40
C LEU A 160 10.21 -9.16 -3.63
N ASN A 161 10.15 -8.49 -4.78
CA ASN A 161 10.95 -8.85 -5.96
C ASN A 161 12.43 -8.45 -5.83
N GLY A 162 12.75 -7.41 -5.05
CA GLY A 162 14.11 -6.90 -4.81
C GLY A 162 14.90 -7.70 -3.75
N LEU A 163 14.24 -8.12 -2.66
CA LEU A 163 14.87 -8.79 -1.53
C LEU A 163 15.64 -10.07 -1.87
N PRO A 164 15.20 -10.95 -2.79
CA PRO A 164 15.99 -12.11 -3.21
C PRO A 164 17.33 -11.72 -3.86
N TYR A 165 17.39 -10.61 -4.58
CA TYR A 165 18.64 -10.10 -5.14
C TYR A 165 19.55 -9.51 -4.05
N PHE A 166 18.99 -8.84 -3.03
CA PHE A 166 19.76 -8.44 -1.85
C PHE A 166 20.35 -9.66 -1.13
N TYR A 167 19.56 -10.72 -0.92
CA TYR A 167 20.04 -11.98 -0.33
C TYR A 167 21.21 -12.60 -1.13
N GLU A 168 21.09 -12.68 -2.45
CA GLU A 168 22.15 -13.19 -3.32
C GLU A 168 23.42 -12.32 -3.27
N TRP A 169 23.27 -11.00 -3.34
CA TRP A 169 24.39 -10.07 -3.21
C TRP A 169 25.11 -10.21 -1.87
N ALA A 170 24.38 -10.22 -0.80
CA ALA A 170 24.94 -10.34 0.56
C ALA A 170 25.78 -11.62 0.74
N ARG A 171 25.39 -12.74 0.13
CA ARG A 171 26.07 -14.03 0.21
C ARG A 171 27.19 -14.21 -0.80
N GLU A 172 26.92 -13.89 -2.05
CA GLU A 172 27.71 -14.34 -3.20
C GLU A 172 28.53 -13.22 -3.88
N ALA A 173 28.35 -11.96 -3.45
CA ALA A 173 28.96 -10.78 -4.09
C ALA A 173 28.60 -10.64 -5.59
N ASN A 174 27.42 -11.11 -6.01
CA ASN A 174 26.97 -11.02 -7.37
C ASN A 174 26.53 -9.57 -7.70
N TRP A 175 27.36 -8.83 -8.43
CA TRP A 175 27.09 -7.43 -8.78
C TRP A 175 25.81 -7.22 -9.61
N ARG A 176 25.40 -8.22 -10.42
CA ARG A 176 24.14 -8.15 -11.17
C ARG A 176 22.94 -8.16 -10.21
N SER A 177 23.02 -8.97 -9.17
CA SER A 177 22.00 -9.00 -8.10
C SER A 177 22.01 -7.70 -7.30
N LEU A 178 23.19 -7.09 -7.05
CA LEU A 178 23.28 -5.76 -6.44
C LEU A 178 22.48 -4.73 -7.25
N LEU A 179 22.74 -4.61 -8.55
CA LEU A 179 22.07 -3.61 -9.41
C LEU A 179 20.56 -3.85 -9.50
N LYS A 180 20.12 -5.09 -9.70
CA LYS A 180 18.70 -5.44 -9.76
C LYS A 180 17.99 -5.16 -8.42
N GLY A 181 18.62 -5.53 -7.31
CA GLY A 181 18.08 -5.29 -5.97
C GLY A 181 17.95 -3.80 -5.68
N LEU A 182 19.01 -3.01 -5.95
CA LEU A 182 18.98 -1.56 -5.78
C LEU A 182 17.86 -0.90 -6.60
N ALA A 183 17.77 -1.22 -7.90
CA ALA A 183 16.78 -0.60 -8.78
C ALA A 183 15.34 -0.92 -8.37
N LEU A 184 15.04 -2.18 -7.98
CA LEU A 184 13.71 -2.58 -7.52
C LEU A 184 13.34 -1.92 -6.19
N VAL A 185 14.29 -1.81 -5.25
CA VAL A 185 14.03 -1.17 -3.95
C VAL A 185 13.94 0.35 -4.09
N LEU A 186 14.69 0.98 -5.01
CA LEU A 186 14.52 2.41 -5.34
C LEU A 186 13.14 2.68 -5.95
N ALA A 187 12.69 1.84 -6.88
CA ALA A 187 11.34 1.95 -7.45
C ALA A 187 10.25 1.73 -6.38
N SER A 188 10.47 0.80 -5.42
CA SER A 188 9.59 0.62 -4.26
C SER A 188 9.51 1.90 -3.42
N ALA A 189 10.63 2.55 -3.15
CA ALA A 189 10.69 3.82 -2.43
C ALA A 189 9.98 4.96 -3.16
N ALA A 190 10.14 5.05 -4.47
CA ALA A 190 9.44 6.01 -5.32
C ALA A 190 7.93 5.75 -5.42
N SER A 191 7.48 4.52 -5.08
CA SER A 191 6.06 4.18 -4.96
C SER A 191 5.49 4.56 -3.60
N HIS A 192 6.21 4.22 -2.49
CA HIS A 192 5.71 4.44 -1.13
C HIS A 192 6.83 4.48 -0.08
N HIS A 193 7.10 5.66 0.47
CA HIS A 193 8.20 5.87 1.41
C HIS A 193 8.03 5.06 2.71
N VAL A 194 6.80 4.94 3.22
CA VAL A 194 6.50 4.22 4.46
C VAL A 194 6.80 2.72 4.31
N THR A 195 6.47 2.12 3.15
CA THR A 195 6.82 0.72 2.85
C THR A 195 8.34 0.51 2.85
N LEU A 196 9.13 1.47 2.34
CA LEU A 196 10.58 1.36 2.40
C LEU A 196 11.10 1.41 3.84
N ILE A 197 10.65 2.37 4.65
CA ILE A 197 11.11 2.54 6.04
C ILE A 197 10.84 1.27 6.84
N PHE A 198 9.60 0.80 6.85
CA PHE A 198 9.24 -0.44 7.57
C PHE A 198 9.76 -1.69 6.88
N GLY A 199 9.84 -1.71 5.55
CA GLY A 199 10.39 -2.81 4.78
C GLY A 199 11.87 -3.06 5.05
N SER A 200 12.66 -2.02 5.33
CA SER A 200 14.07 -2.17 5.71
C SER A 200 14.23 -2.89 7.07
N VAL A 201 13.34 -2.63 8.03
CA VAL A 201 13.38 -3.27 9.36
C VAL A 201 12.65 -4.62 9.33
N LEU A 202 11.42 -4.66 8.85
CA LEU A 202 10.57 -5.84 8.97
C LEU A 202 10.93 -6.94 7.96
N PHE A 203 11.39 -6.60 6.77
CA PHE A 203 11.70 -7.57 5.70
C PHE A 203 13.19 -7.72 5.43
N ALA A 204 13.94 -6.62 5.29
CA ALA A 204 15.35 -6.72 4.90
C ALA A 204 16.25 -7.25 6.05
N LEU A 205 15.99 -6.88 7.31
CA LEU A 205 16.75 -7.44 8.44
C LEU A 205 16.57 -8.97 8.58
N PRO A 206 15.36 -9.55 8.54
CA PRO A 206 15.19 -11.00 8.47
C PRO A 206 15.98 -11.66 7.34
N VAL A 207 15.98 -11.05 6.14
CA VAL A 207 16.78 -11.55 5.00
C VAL A 207 18.27 -11.49 5.27
N LEU A 208 18.78 -10.41 5.88
CA LEU A 208 20.18 -10.27 6.29
C LEU A 208 20.59 -11.36 7.28
N PHE A 209 19.79 -11.55 8.35
CA PHE A 209 20.10 -12.59 9.35
C PHE A 209 20.09 -14.00 8.73
N THR A 210 19.16 -14.27 7.80
CA THR A 210 19.15 -15.53 7.06
C THR A 210 20.37 -15.66 6.16
N ALA A 211 20.80 -14.58 5.48
CA ALA A 211 22.03 -14.61 4.69
C ALA A 211 23.27 -14.90 5.55
N ILE A 212 23.32 -14.42 6.79
CA ILE A 212 24.37 -14.75 7.76
C ILE A 212 24.31 -16.23 8.16
N ILE A 213 23.12 -16.78 8.41
CA ILE A 213 22.94 -18.21 8.75
C ILE A 213 23.40 -19.07 7.57
N ASP A 214 22.99 -18.73 6.38
CA ASP A 214 23.24 -19.50 5.15
C ASP A 214 24.59 -19.18 4.48
N ARG A 215 25.48 -18.42 5.10
CA ARG A 215 26.73 -17.90 4.49
C ARG A 215 27.67 -18.94 3.88
N LYS A 216 27.63 -20.16 4.38
CA LYS A 216 28.45 -21.29 3.89
C LYS A 216 27.67 -22.26 3.00
N ARG A 217 26.42 -21.94 2.69
CA ARG A 217 25.53 -22.79 1.90
C ARG A 217 25.81 -22.58 0.39
N ASP A 218 25.62 -23.61 -0.41
CA ASP A 218 25.65 -23.55 -1.88
C ASP A 218 26.99 -22.99 -2.45
N ASN A 219 28.11 -23.37 -1.84
CA ASN A 219 29.47 -22.90 -2.20
C ASN A 219 29.71 -21.39 -2.03
N ALA A 220 28.82 -20.66 -1.39
CA ALA A 220 28.99 -19.25 -1.06
C ALA A 220 29.92 -19.05 0.14
N ASN A 221 31.10 -19.63 0.16
CA ASN A 221 32.02 -19.64 1.32
C ASN A 221 32.38 -18.21 1.78
N SER A 222 31.43 -17.55 2.48
CA SER A 222 31.54 -16.18 2.95
C SER A 222 31.72 -16.13 4.47
N SER A 223 32.52 -15.17 4.93
CA SER A 223 32.60 -14.84 6.36
C SER A 223 31.38 -14.00 6.80
N VAL A 224 31.09 -13.98 8.10
CA VAL A 224 30.07 -13.07 8.66
C VAL A 224 30.40 -11.62 8.32
N ALA A 225 31.66 -11.21 8.47
CA ALA A 225 32.12 -9.87 8.13
C ALA A 225 31.88 -9.55 6.65
N GLY A 226 32.10 -10.51 5.74
CA GLY A 226 31.83 -10.34 4.32
C GLY A 226 30.34 -10.12 4.00
N VAL A 227 29.44 -10.86 4.64
CA VAL A 227 27.98 -10.63 4.49
C VAL A 227 27.57 -9.27 5.02
N ILE A 228 28.06 -8.87 6.21
CA ILE A 228 27.76 -7.56 6.81
C ILE A 228 28.30 -6.43 5.94
N SER A 229 29.56 -6.52 5.48
CA SER A 229 30.18 -5.50 4.64
C SER A 229 29.40 -5.29 3.33
N ARG A 230 29.02 -6.36 2.62
CA ARG A 230 28.22 -6.26 1.40
C ARG A 230 26.82 -5.68 1.66
N SER A 231 26.21 -6.04 2.78
CA SER A 231 24.93 -5.46 3.18
C SER A 231 25.05 -3.97 3.50
N ALA A 232 26.15 -3.55 4.14
CA ALA A 232 26.45 -2.13 4.35
C ALA A 232 26.68 -1.39 3.03
N ILE A 233 27.39 -1.98 2.06
CA ILE A 233 27.54 -1.40 0.71
C ILE A 233 26.17 -1.23 0.06
N PHE A 234 25.30 -2.25 0.12
CA PHE A 234 23.93 -2.14 -0.41
C PHE A 234 23.17 -0.99 0.25
N ALA A 235 23.22 -0.88 1.58
CA ALA A 235 22.54 0.19 2.33
C ALA A 235 23.09 1.58 1.96
N VAL A 236 24.40 1.76 1.87
CA VAL A 236 25.03 3.04 1.47
C VAL A 236 24.62 3.44 0.06
N LEU A 237 24.69 2.51 -0.90
CA LEU A 237 24.25 2.78 -2.28
C LEU A 237 22.74 3.06 -2.34
N MET A 238 21.94 2.38 -1.52
CA MET A 238 20.52 2.63 -1.41
C MET A 238 20.22 4.04 -0.87
N ILE A 239 20.91 4.47 0.18
CA ILE A 239 20.76 5.83 0.75
C ILE A 239 21.18 6.89 -0.28
N ALA A 240 22.30 6.67 -0.96
CA ALA A 240 22.74 7.58 -2.03
C ALA A 240 21.72 7.64 -3.18
N GLY A 241 21.21 6.49 -3.63
CA GLY A 241 20.17 6.42 -4.66
C GLY A 241 18.88 7.11 -4.24
N LEU A 242 18.45 6.96 -2.98
CA LEU A 242 17.31 7.68 -2.42
C LEU A 242 17.54 9.19 -2.38
N GLY A 243 18.75 9.62 -2.00
CA GLY A 243 19.14 11.02 -2.04
C GLY A 243 19.01 11.64 -3.43
N VAL A 244 19.31 10.87 -4.48
CA VAL A 244 19.20 11.32 -5.87
C VAL A 244 17.76 11.22 -6.39
N VAL A 245 17.15 10.03 -6.32
CA VAL A 245 15.84 9.76 -6.95
C VAL A 245 14.72 10.57 -6.30
N LEU A 246 14.82 10.84 -5.00
CA LEU A 246 13.83 11.59 -4.23
C LEU A 246 14.36 12.97 -3.79
N PHE A 247 15.36 13.52 -4.47
CA PHE A 247 15.96 14.79 -4.09
C PHE A 247 14.94 15.92 -3.86
N PRO A 248 13.97 16.16 -4.76
CA PRO A 248 12.96 17.20 -4.55
C PRO A 248 12.09 16.99 -3.31
N PHE A 249 11.82 15.73 -2.93
CA PHE A 249 11.10 15.41 -1.69
C PHE A 249 11.90 15.84 -0.45
N TRP A 250 13.20 15.54 -0.40
CA TRP A 250 14.05 15.93 0.74
C TRP A 250 14.17 17.44 0.85
N LEU A 251 14.27 18.13 -0.28
CA LEU A 251 14.35 19.58 -0.31
C LEU A 251 13.03 20.23 0.11
N ALA A 252 11.90 19.70 -0.34
CA ALA A 252 10.57 20.14 0.09
C ALA A 252 10.39 19.98 1.61
N LEU A 253 10.84 18.86 2.19
CA LEU A 253 10.83 18.65 3.64
C LEU A 253 11.72 19.63 4.40
N TYR A 254 12.87 19.99 3.84
CA TYR A 254 13.78 20.95 4.43
C TYR A 254 13.17 22.36 4.48
N HIS A 255 12.56 22.82 3.39
CA HIS A 255 11.94 24.13 3.31
C HIS A 255 10.61 24.23 4.07
N ASN A 256 9.81 23.19 3.99
CA ASN A 256 8.48 23.12 4.61
C ASN A 256 8.35 21.81 5.39
N PRO A 257 8.87 21.74 6.63
CA PRO A 257 8.72 20.55 7.46
C PRO A 257 7.26 20.17 7.61
N ILE A 258 6.95 18.89 7.38
CA ILE A 258 5.58 18.37 7.52
C ILE A 258 5.13 18.56 8.97
N LYS A 259 4.11 19.39 9.15
CA LYS A 259 3.41 19.57 10.44
C LYS A 259 2.20 18.65 10.47
N GLN A 260 2.44 17.35 10.43
CA GLN A 260 1.34 16.41 10.46
C GLN A 260 0.76 16.32 11.86
N MET A 261 -0.52 16.65 11.97
CA MET A 261 -1.30 16.52 13.20
C MET A 261 -1.78 15.07 13.37
N PRO A 262 -2.06 14.63 14.60
CA PRO A 262 -2.73 13.34 14.84
C PRO A 262 -4.00 13.24 14.01
N ILE A 263 -4.17 12.12 13.30
CA ILE A 263 -5.35 11.84 12.48
C ILE A 263 -6.16 10.78 13.21
N PRO A 264 -7.43 11.00 13.57
CA PRO A 264 -8.30 9.95 14.07
C PRO A 264 -8.38 8.83 13.02
N HIS A 265 -8.13 7.58 13.44
CA HIS A 265 -8.24 6.44 12.53
C HIS A 265 -8.61 5.17 13.28
N ALA A 266 -9.66 4.49 12.81
CA ALA A 266 -10.24 3.34 13.47
C ALA A 266 -9.30 2.13 13.57
N SER A 267 -8.29 2.01 12.68
CA SER A 267 -7.27 0.96 12.79
C SER A 267 -6.38 1.06 14.05
N ARG A 268 -6.50 2.14 14.83
CA ARG A 268 -5.83 2.32 16.13
C ARG A 268 -6.74 2.07 17.33
N SER A 269 -7.97 1.63 17.11
CA SER A 269 -8.90 1.26 18.18
C SER A 269 -8.46 -0.03 18.88
N ASN A 270 -9.01 -0.25 20.06
CA ASN A 270 -8.88 -1.52 20.76
C ASN A 270 -9.88 -2.53 20.16
N TYR A 271 -9.39 -3.52 19.44
CA TYR A 271 -10.21 -4.50 18.72
C TYR A 271 -10.99 -5.48 19.63
N LEU A 272 -10.70 -5.52 20.93
CA LEU A 272 -11.46 -6.31 21.89
C LEU A 272 -12.71 -5.57 22.39
N THR A 273 -12.67 -4.23 22.43
CA THR A 273 -13.80 -3.38 22.81
C THR A 273 -14.59 -2.93 21.60
N ASP A 274 -13.88 -2.61 20.50
CA ASP A 274 -14.44 -2.13 19.24
C ASP A 274 -14.41 -3.27 18.22
N VAL A 275 -15.26 -4.28 18.41
CA VAL A 275 -15.25 -5.54 17.65
C VAL A 275 -15.40 -5.31 16.14
N GLU A 276 -16.19 -4.32 15.73
CA GLU A 276 -16.38 -3.98 14.32
C GLU A 276 -15.06 -3.58 13.68
N PHE A 277 -14.25 -2.75 14.33
CA PHE A 277 -12.92 -2.38 13.83
C PHE A 277 -11.94 -3.55 13.86
N GLY A 278 -12.08 -4.44 14.86
CA GLY A 278 -11.34 -5.71 14.89
C GLY A 278 -11.68 -6.61 13.70
N LEU A 279 -12.94 -6.70 13.31
CA LEU A 279 -13.37 -7.40 12.10
C LEU A 279 -12.78 -6.74 10.85
N ASN A 280 -12.92 -5.42 10.70
CA ASN A 280 -12.49 -4.68 9.52
C ASN A 280 -10.98 -4.71 9.29
N TYR A 281 -10.17 -4.51 10.33
CA TYR A 281 -8.72 -4.30 10.19
C TYR A 281 -7.86 -5.53 10.52
N TRP A 282 -8.47 -6.56 11.12
CA TRP A 282 -7.75 -7.75 11.54
C TRP A 282 -8.38 -9.06 11.06
N VAL A 283 -9.59 -9.41 11.51
CA VAL A 283 -10.16 -10.75 11.28
C VAL A 283 -10.41 -11.01 9.79
N ILE A 284 -11.12 -10.11 9.11
CA ILE A 284 -11.42 -10.26 7.67
C ILE A 284 -10.14 -10.19 6.82
N PRO A 285 -9.20 -9.24 7.05
CA PRO A 285 -7.93 -9.22 6.32
C PRO A 285 -7.05 -10.47 6.53
N TRP A 286 -7.03 -11.06 7.73
CA TRP A 286 -6.32 -12.32 7.95
C TRP A 286 -7.07 -13.53 7.38
N GLY A 287 -8.40 -13.56 7.49
CA GLY A 287 -9.24 -14.65 7.03
C GLY A 287 -8.75 -16.03 7.50
N ALA A 288 -8.79 -17.02 6.63
CA ALA A 288 -8.37 -18.38 6.94
C ALA A 288 -6.88 -18.53 7.30
N MET A 289 -6.03 -17.52 7.00
CA MET A 289 -4.62 -17.55 7.42
C MET A 289 -4.46 -17.56 8.95
N MET A 290 -5.46 -17.10 9.70
CA MET A 290 -5.47 -17.20 11.17
C MET A 290 -5.36 -18.66 11.65
N LEU A 291 -5.91 -19.61 10.92
CA LEU A 291 -5.82 -21.04 11.24
C LEU A 291 -4.37 -21.58 11.13
N ALA A 292 -3.52 -20.91 10.38
CA ALA A 292 -2.11 -21.27 10.24
C ALA A 292 -1.24 -20.71 11.37
N LEU A 293 -1.73 -19.77 12.21
CA LEU A 293 -0.92 -19.14 13.26
C LEU A 293 -0.24 -20.15 14.20
N PRO A 294 -0.91 -21.19 14.76
CA PRO A 294 -0.23 -22.15 15.61
C PRO A 294 0.96 -22.83 14.93
N PHE A 295 0.80 -23.23 13.65
CA PHE A 295 1.88 -23.82 12.86
C PHE A 295 3.02 -22.82 12.65
N ILE A 296 2.71 -21.57 12.31
CA ILE A 296 3.68 -20.49 12.10
C ILE A 296 4.51 -20.27 13.36
N PHE A 297 3.87 -20.23 14.55
CA PHE A 297 4.57 -20.06 15.83
C PHE A 297 5.47 -21.26 16.15
N VAL A 298 4.94 -22.47 16.07
CA VAL A 298 5.72 -23.69 16.38
C VAL A 298 6.89 -23.83 15.40
N ARG A 299 6.64 -23.77 14.11
CA ARG A 299 7.67 -24.00 13.08
C ARG A 299 8.68 -22.87 13.01
N GLY A 300 8.20 -21.61 13.12
CA GLY A 300 9.06 -20.43 13.11
C GLY A 300 10.05 -20.37 14.28
N LEU A 301 9.65 -20.83 15.47
CA LEU A 301 10.51 -20.86 16.65
C LEU A 301 11.43 -22.08 16.68
N SER A 302 10.94 -23.27 16.28
CA SER A 302 11.71 -24.51 16.33
C SER A 302 12.87 -24.51 15.35
N GLU A 303 12.70 -23.98 14.13
CA GLU A 303 13.74 -23.98 13.12
C GLU A 303 14.62 -22.73 13.15
N LYS A 304 15.90 -22.91 13.44
CA LYS A 304 16.89 -21.82 13.51
C LYS A 304 16.89 -20.93 12.26
N ARG A 305 16.68 -21.51 11.08
CA ARG A 305 16.70 -20.79 9.80
C ARG A 305 15.46 -19.95 9.57
N LEU A 306 14.31 -20.34 10.14
CA LEU A 306 13.04 -19.63 10.01
C LEU A 306 12.85 -18.54 11.08
N ARG A 307 13.63 -18.57 12.18
CA ARG A 307 13.52 -17.59 13.26
C ARG A 307 13.59 -16.12 12.81
N PRO A 308 14.51 -15.72 11.91
CA PRO A 308 14.53 -14.32 11.44
C PRO A 308 13.22 -13.91 10.78
N LEU A 309 12.64 -14.75 9.90
CA LEU A 309 11.33 -14.51 9.29
C LEU A 309 10.24 -14.42 10.35
N PHE A 310 10.24 -15.36 11.31
CA PHE A 310 9.26 -15.41 12.39
C PHE A 310 9.29 -14.14 13.26
N TYR A 311 10.47 -13.64 13.63
CA TYR A 311 10.55 -12.41 14.44
C TYR A 311 10.05 -11.17 13.69
N GLY A 312 10.36 -11.06 12.39
CA GLY A 312 9.79 -10.01 11.55
C GLY A 312 8.27 -10.11 11.46
N PHE A 313 7.76 -11.33 11.21
CA PHE A 313 6.32 -11.61 11.21
C PHE A 313 5.66 -11.27 12.55
N TRP A 314 6.23 -11.73 13.67
CA TRP A 314 5.69 -11.52 15.00
C TRP A 314 5.60 -10.02 15.36
N LEU A 315 6.65 -9.25 15.03
CA LEU A 315 6.65 -7.81 15.23
C LEU A 315 5.54 -7.13 14.40
N THR A 316 5.39 -7.55 13.14
CA THR A 316 4.35 -7.02 12.25
C THR A 316 2.95 -7.40 12.73
N LEU A 317 2.79 -8.63 13.24
CA LEU A 317 1.55 -9.12 13.83
C LEU A 317 1.12 -8.26 15.02
N ILE A 318 2.05 -7.93 15.94
CA ILE A 318 1.79 -7.07 17.09
C ILE A 318 1.41 -5.65 16.65
N LEU A 319 2.15 -5.08 15.68
CA LEU A 319 1.84 -3.76 15.15
C LEU A 319 0.44 -3.73 14.52
N GLY A 320 0.06 -4.79 13.80
CA GLY A 320 -1.27 -4.92 13.18
C GLY A 320 -2.43 -4.99 14.18
N LEU A 321 -2.18 -5.27 15.46
CA LEU A 321 -3.21 -5.25 16.51
C LEU A 321 -3.67 -3.83 16.90
N GLY A 322 -3.10 -2.79 16.28
CA GLY A 322 -3.53 -1.40 16.52
C GLY A 322 -3.43 -0.97 17.97
N GLY A 323 -4.51 -0.45 18.54
CA GLY A 323 -4.60 -0.02 19.94
C GLY A 323 -5.02 -1.12 20.92
N THR A 324 -5.14 -2.38 20.48
CA THR A 324 -5.52 -3.52 21.35
C THR A 324 -4.47 -3.78 22.43
N THR A 325 -3.20 -3.47 22.14
CA THR A 325 -2.11 -3.52 23.11
C THR A 325 -1.35 -2.20 23.13
N PRO A 326 -0.65 -1.84 24.24
CA PRO A 326 0.14 -0.62 24.29
C PRO A 326 1.45 -0.69 23.46
N LEU A 327 1.85 -1.88 23.01
CA LEU A 327 3.13 -2.12 22.32
C LEU A 327 3.31 -1.31 21.04
N PRO A 328 2.32 -1.18 20.14
CA PRO A 328 2.46 -0.35 18.95
C PRO A 328 2.77 1.12 19.30
N LYS A 329 2.09 1.67 20.31
CA LYS A 329 2.31 3.06 20.76
C LYS A 329 3.72 3.24 21.37
N TRP A 330 4.19 2.29 22.16
CA TRP A 330 5.54 2.34 22.72
C TRP A 330 6.63 2.22 21.67
N LEU A 331 6.43 1.34 20.68
CA LEU A 331 7.40 1.13 19.60
C LEU A 331 7.47 2.30 18.62
N LEU A 332 6.33 2.90 18.30
CA LEU A 332 6.23 3.92 17.25
C LEU A 332 6.27 5.35 17.81
N GLY A 333 6.02 5.55 19.12
CA GLY A 333 6.01 6.88 19.72
C GLY A 333 5.03 7.82 18.98
N ARG A 334 5.53 8.97 18.52
CA ARG A 334 4.74 9.99 17.80
C ARG A 334 4.21 9.50 16.43
N PHE A 335 4.86 8.52 15.82
CA PHE A 335 4.39 7.95 14.55
C PHE A 335 3.12 7.13 14.71
N TYR A 336 2.80 6.67 15.92
CA TYR A 336 1.56 5.95 16.20
C TYR A 336 0.31 6.76 15.81
N ASP A 337 0.28 8.05 16.12
CA ASP A 337 -0.88 8.91 15.90
C ASP A 337 -1.05 9.35 14.43
N VAL A 338 -0.08 9.03 13.57
CA VAL A 338 -0.05 9.43 12.17
C VAL A 338 -0.23 8.23 11.22
N LEU A 339 0.30 7.04 11.62
CA LEU A 339 0.23 5.84 10.78
C LEU A 339 -1.14 5.17 10.86
N THR A 340 -1.54 4.56 9.77
CA THR A 340 -2.69 3.65 9.70
C THR A 340 -2.20 2.21 9.79
N PHE A 341 -2.92 1.34 10.52
CA PHE A 341 -2.38 0.04 10.97
C PHE A 341 -2.79 -1.14 10.11
N GLU A 342 -3.73 -1.00 9.20
CA GLU A 342 -4.11 -2.02 8.21
C GLU A 342 -2.93 -2.48 7.34
N ARG A 343 -1.95 -1.60 7.10
CA ARG A 343 -0.73 -1.94 6.37
C ARG A 343 0.13 -2.98 7.08
N PHE A 344 0.15 -2.98 8.42
CA PHE A 344 0.88 -4.00 9.19
C PHE A 344 0.21 -5.36 9.09
N THR A 345 -1.13 -5.42 9.05
CA THR A 345 -1.88 -6.64 8.77
C THR A 345 -1.52 -7.20 7.39
N PHE A 346 -1.43 -6.35 6.37
CA PHE A 346 -1.00 -6.75 5.02
C PHE A 346 0.44 -7.25 5.00
N TRP A 347 1.38 -6.50 5.57
CA TRP A 347 2.78 -6.92 5.62
C TRP A 347 2.99 -8.18 6.46
N GLY A 348 2.26 -8.33 7.56
CA GLY A 348 2.25 -9.55 8.38
C GLY A 348 1.76 -10.75 7.58
N SER A 349 0.69 -10.59 6.80
CA SER A 349 0.20 -11.64 5.89
C SER A 349 1.26 -12.04 4.87
N LEU A 350 1.96 -11.09 4.25
CA LEU A 350 3.05 -11.36 3.30
C LEU A 350 4.21 -12.14 3.95
N MET A 351 4.57 -11.80 5.19
CA MET A 351 5.63 -12.51 5.93
C MET A 351 5.20 -13.90 6.40
N ALA A 352 3.91 -14.13 6.62
CA ALA A 352 3.36 -15.44 6.97
C ALA A 352 3.34 -16.41 5.78
N LEU A 353 3.19 -15.90 4.54
CA LEU A 353 3.00 -16.73 3.34
C LEU A 353 4.05 -17.83 3.13
N PRO A 354 5.37 -17.64 3.36
CA PRO A 354 6.33 -18.75 3.24
C PRO A 354 5.97 -19.94 4.14
N LEU A 355 5.54 -19.68 5.38
CA LEU A 355 5.15 -20.71 6.34
C LEU A 355 3.76 -21.28 6.05
N VAL A 356 2.83 -20.46 5.55
CA VAL A 356 1.52 -20.92 5.06
C VAL A 356 1.70 -21.85 3.85
N GLY A 357 2.59 -21.52 2.92
CA GLY A 357 2.93 -22.39 1.80
C GLY A 357 3.57 -23.72 2.23
N LEU A 358 4.42 -23.67 3.28
CA LEU A 358 4.97 -24.88 3.87
C LEU A 358 3.87 -25.73 4.53
N LEU A 359 2.95 -25.13 5.29
CA LEU A 359 1.80 -25.83 5.87
C LEU A 359 0.93 -26.46 4.77
N ALA A 360 0.63 -25.72 3.71
CA ALA A 360 -0.14 -26.24 2.59
C ALA A 360 0.54 -27.47 1.96
N LEU A 361 1.86 -27.43 1.75
CA LEU A 361 2.63 -28.56 1.25
C LEU A 361 2.50 -29.78 2.18
N VAL A 362 2.72 -29.61 3.48
CA VAL A 362 2.63 -30.70 4.48
C VAL A 362 1.23 -31.33 4.50
N LEU A 363 0.19 -30.50 4.47
CA LEU A 363 -1.20 -31.00 4.46
C LEU A 363 -1.53 -31.75 3.17
N ILE A 364 -1.11 -31.24 2.02
CA ILE A 364 -1.36 -31.88 0.71
C ILE A 364 -0.58 -33.20 0.63
N GLU A 365 0.65 -33.28 1.10
CA GLU A 365 1.42 -34.54 1.13
C GLU A 365 0.78 -35.58 2.06
N LYS A 366 0.22 -35.14 3.20
CA LYS A 366 -0.40 -36.05 4.14
C LYS A 366 -1.81 -36.50 3.74
N TYR A 367 -2.65 -35.59 3.23
CA TYR A 367 -4.09 -35.82 3.02
C TYR A 367 -4.51 -35.73 1.54
N GLY A 368 -3.56 -35.47 0.62
CA GLY A 368 -3.77 -35.50 -0.83
C GLY A 368 -4.87 -34.54 -1.32
N ARG A 369 -5.80 -35.07 -2.09
CA ARG A 369 -6.87 -34.30 -2.72
C ARG A 369 -7.80 -33.60 -1.71
N VAL A 370 -8.06 -34.22 -0.56
CA VAL A 370 -8.93 -33.63 0.47
C VAL A 370 -8.33 -32.32 0.96
N ALA A 371 -7.02 -32.32 1.32
CA ALA A 371 -6.34 -31.08 1.72
C ALA A 371 -6.34 -30.03 0.61
N SER A 372 -6.08 -30.43 -0.63
CA SER A 372 -6.08 -29.50 -1.77
C SER A 372 -7.43 -28.81 -1.95
N VAL A 373 -8.53 -29.57 -1.90
CA VAL A 373 -9.89 -29.01 -2.02
C VAL A 373 -10.21 -28.11 -0.83
N SER A 374 -9.93 -28.58 0.41
CA SER A 374 -10.20 -27.78 1.61
C SER A 374 -9.43 -26.45 1.62
N LEU A 375 -8.14 -26.45 1.25
CA LEU A 375 -7.33 -25.25 1.17
C LEU A 375 -7.83 -24.29 0.07
N ALA A 376 -8.20 -24.82 -1.09
CA ALA A 376 -8.79 -24.02 -2.18
C ALA A 376 -10.12 -23.38 -1.75
N THR A 377 -10.98 -24.15 -1.07
CA THR A 377 -12.26 -23.65 -0.54
C THR A 377 -12.04 -22.56 0.51
N LEU A 378 -11.12 -22.77 1.48
CA LEU A 378 -10.79 -21.77 2.49
C LEU A 378 -10.20 -20.49 1.88
N ALA A 379 -9.34 -20.62 0.88
CA ALA A 379 -8.77 -19.49 0.15
C ALA A 379 -9.86 -18.70 -0.59
N GLY A 380 -10.72 -19.41 -1.35
CA GLY A 380 -11.84 -18.81 -2.06
C GLY A 380 -12.84 -18.11 -1.12
N LEU A 381 -13.20 -18.75 -0.01
CA LEU A 381 -14.07 -18.15 1.00
C LEU A 381 -13.44 -16.91 1.66
N THR A 382 -12.14 -16.95 1.99
CA THR A 382 -11.43 -15.79 2.53
C THR A 382 -11.55 -14.58 1.61
N MET A 383 -11.28 -14.78 0.33
CA MET A 383 -11.38 -13.71 -0.65
C MET A 383 -12.82 -13.25 -0.87
N ALA A 384 -13.77 -14.18 -1.01
CA ALA A 384 -15.19 -13.86 -1.21
C ALA A 384 -15.73 -13.02 -0.04
N VAL A 385 -15.42 -13.40 1.20
CA VAL A 385 -15.80 -12.62 2.39
C VAL A 385 -15.11 -11.25 2.37
N ALA A 386 -13.81 -11.19 2.11
CA ALA A 386 -13.07 -9.92 2.12
C ALA A 386 -13.54 -8.94 1.02
N VAL A 387 -13.97 -9.45 -0.14
CA VAL A 387 -14.51 -8.61 -1.23
C VAL A 387 -15.97 -8.22 -0.98
N ALA A 388 -16.79 -9.12 -0.37
CA ALA A 388 -18.18 -8.81 -0.06
C ALA A 388 -18.35 -7.94 1.20
N TRP A 389 -17.40 -7.96 2.11
CA TRP A 389 -17.48 -7.29 3.40
C TRP A 389 -17.78 -5.79 3.30
N PRO A 390 -17.17 -5.00 2.39
CA PRO A 390 -17.47 -3.57 2.24
C PRO A 390 -18.92 -3.24 1.87
N VAL A 391 -19.64 -4.18 1.30
CA VAL A 391 -21.09 -4.01 1.00
C VAL A 391 -21.91 -3.89 2.28
N TYR A 392 -21.49 -4.58 3.35
CA TYR A 392 -22.19 -4.61 4.63
C TYR A 392 -21.57 -3.65 5.65
N HIS A 393 -20.28 -3.41 5.57
CA HIS A 393 -19.51 -2.58 6.49
C HIS A 393 -18.61 -1.63 5.74
N GLN A 394 -19.20 -0.54 5.27
CA GLN A 394 -18.46 0.51 4.55
C GLN A 394 -17.54 1.26 5.52
N ILE A 395 -16.27 1.40 5.16
CA ILE A 395 -15.30 2.23 5.90
C ILE A 395 -15.37 3.71 5.52
N HIS A 396 -16.16 4.05 4.51
CA HIS A 396 -16.43 5.40 4.01
C HIS A 396 -17.87 5.50 3.56
N GLU A 397 -18.38 6.72 3.45
CA GLU A 397 -19.71 6.98 2.94
C GLU A 397 -19.83 6.48 1.48
N ALA A 398 -21.04 6.04 1.10
CA ALA A 398 -21.33 5.63 -0.27
C ALA A 398 -21.06 6.79 -1.22
N PRO A 399 -20.46 6.54 -2.41
CA PRO A 399 -20.28 7.57 -3.42
C PRO A 399 -21.62 8.22 -3.81
N PHE A 400 -21.61 9.53 -3.99
CA PHE A 400 -22.75 10.31 -4.45
C PHE A 400 -22.36 11.20 -5.64
N GLY A 401 -23.34 11.71 -6.39
CA GLY A 401 -23.11 12.42 -7.64
C GLY A 401 -22.57 13.83 -7.42
N VAL A 402 -21.37 14.12 -7.93
CA VAL A 402 -20.75 15.46 -7.86
C VAL A 402 -20.70 16.19 -9.22
N SER A 403 -21.29 15.59 -10.27
CA SER A 403 -21.24 16.14 -11.64
C SER A 403 -21.87 17.53 -11.77
N GLU A 404 -22.97 17.78 -11.05
CA GLU A 404 -23.63 19.10 -11.05
C GLU A 404 -22.76 20.15 -10.36
N VAL A 405 -22.08 19.81 -9.25
CA VAL A 405 -21.12 20.66 -8.56
C VAL A 405 -19.95 21.03 -9.49
N ILE A 406 -19.39 20.04 -10.19
CA ILE A 406 -18.31 20.25 -11.16
C ILE A 406 -18.79 21.17 -12.31
N SER A 407 -19.99 20.92 -12.83
CA SER A 407 -20.59 21.74 -13.91
C SER A 407 -20.81 23.17 -13.46
N PHE A 408 -21.27 23.39 -12.22
CA PHE A 408 -21.41 24.74 -11.65
C PHE A 408 -20.06 25.44 -11.56
N LEU A 409 -19.02 24.79 -11.01
CA LEU A 409 -17.70 25.38 -10.84
C LEU A 409 -16.99 25.70 -12.16
N ASN A 410 -17.37 25.05 -13.27
CA ASN A 410 -16.73 25.19 -14.58
C ASN A 410 -17.42 26.21 -15.50
N ARG A 411 -18.56 26.82 -15.09
CA ARG A 411 -19.32 27.77 -15.91
C ARG A 411 -19.34 29.18 -15.30
N ASP A 412 -19.73 30.14 -16.05
CA ASP A 412 -20.10 31.52 -15.64
C ASP A 412 -19.00 32.27 -14.85
N GLY A 413 -17.74 31.80 -14.94
CA GLY A 413 -16.63 32.39 -14.24
C GLY A 413 -16.58 32.05 -12.72
N HIS A 414 -17.30 31.01 -12.29
CA HIS A 414 -17.27 30.56 -10.91
C HIS A 414 -15.90 30.03 -10.51
N ASP A 415 -15.10 29.55 -11.46
CA ASP A 415 -13.70 29.12 -11.30
C ASP A 415 -12.74 30.23 -10.86
N LYS A 416 -13.15 31.51 -10.97
CA LYS A 416 -12.39 32.64 -10.43
C LYS A 416 -12.40 32.71 -8.90
N PHE A 417 -13.32 32.00 -8.25
CA PHE A 417 -13.46 31.94 -6.80
C PHE A 417 -13.04 30.58 -6.27
N ARG A 418 -12.63 30.53 -5.01
CA ARG A 418 -12.41 29.27 -4.33
C ARG A 418 -13.69 28.71 -3.74
N TYR A 419 -13.70 27.41 -3.60
CA TYR A 419 -14.80 26.68 -2.98
C TYR A 419 -14.32 25.86 -1.77
N LEU A 420 -15.28 25.38 -0.99
CA LEU A 420 -15.12 24.42 0.08
C LEU A 420 -16.23 23.37 -0.03
N THR A 421 -15.90 22.12 0.31
CA THR A 421 -16.88 21.04 0.44
C THR A 421 -16.98 20.59 1.89
N LEU A 422 -18.19 20.31 2.37
CA LEU A 422 -18.45 19.85 3.73
C LEU A 422 -19.26 18.53 3.71
N GLY A 423 -18.71 17.48 4.29
CA GLY A 423 -19.29 16.14 4.27
C GLY A 423 -19.09 15.38 2.95
N PHE A 424 -18.06 15.73 2.17
CA PHE A 424 -17.84 15.09 0.85
C PHE A 424 -16.96 13.86 0.89
N GLY A 425 -16.23 13.61 2.00
CA GLY A 425 -15.30 12.48 2.07
C GLY A 425 -14.39 12.41 0.85
N ALA A 426 -14.26 11.23 0.25
CA ALA A 426 -13.41 10.99 -0.93
C ALA A 426 -13.87 11.73 -2.21
N GLN A 427 -15.13 12.17 -2.29
CA GLN A 427 -15.66 12.94 -3.44
C GLN A 427 -15.03 14.34 -3.56
N LEU A 428 -14.44 14.88 -2.49
CA LEU A 428 -13.62 16.09 -2.52
C LEU A 428 -12.52 16.00 -3.59
N SER A 429 -11.85 14.84 -3.67
CA SER A 429 -10.78 14.61 -4.65
C SER A 429 -11.32 14.50 -6.08
N GLU A 430 -12.52 13.95 -6.27
CA GLU A 430 -13.18 13.90 -7.58
C GLU A 430 -13.55 15.30 -8.07
N VAL A 431 -14.15 16.14 -7.20
CA VAL A 431 -14.40 17.55 -7.55
C VAL A 431 -13.11 18.27 -7.90
N GLY A 432 -12.04 18.09 -7.09
CA GLY A 432 -10.73 18.70 -7.35
C GLY A 432 -10.08 18.24 -8.67
N THR A 433 -10.38 17.03 -9.13
CA THR A 433 -9.86 16.48 -10.39
C THR A 433 -10.49 17.16 -11.61
N TYR A 434 -11.80 17.39 -11.59
CA TYR A 434 -12.56 17.83 -12.77
C TYR A 434 -13.04 19.28 -12.73
N ALA A 435 -13.05 19.92 -11.56
CA ALA A 435 -13.37 21.35 -11.47
C ALA A 435 -12.16 22.22 -11.85
N ASN A 436 -12.42 23.34 -12.54
CA ASN A 436 -11.40 24.37 -12.82
C ASN A 436 -11.09 25.21 -11.59
N ALA A 437 -12.07 25.43 -10.73
CA ALA A 437 -11.93 26.15 -9.47
C ALA A 437 -10.96 25.45 -8.49
N SER A 438 -10.36 26.22 -7.59
CA SER A 438 -9.48 25.72 -6.52
C SER A 438 -10.22 25.68 -5.19
N SER A 439 -9.91 24.68 -4.35
CA SER A 439 -10.48 24.55 -3.01
C SER A 439 -9.51 25.09 -1.93
N VAL A 440 -10.06 25.60 -0.83
CA VAL A 440 -9.28 25.95 0.38
C VAL A 440 -8.91 24.71 1.20
N ASP A 441 -9.54 23.58 0.93
CA ASP A 441 -9.27 22.29 1.61
C ASP A 441 -8.78 21.23 0.60
N GLY A 442 -8.34 20.09 1.10
CA GLY A 442 -7.88 18.96 0.30
C GLY A 442 -7.68 17.72 1.15
N GLU A 443 -7.60 16.57 0.50
CA GLU A 443 -7.51 15.27 1.18
C GLU A 443 -6.09 14.91 1.63
N TYR A 444 -5.05 15.62 1.14
CA TYR A 444 -3.68 15.29 1.41
C TYR A 444 -3.12 16.01 2.65
N ASN A 445 -3.06 15.31 3.77
CA ASN A 445 -2.68 15.85 5.09
C ASN A 445 -1.28 16.47 5.16
N SER A 446 -0.29 15.90 4.48
CA SER A 446 1.10 16.35 4.57
C SER A 446 1.39 17.64 3.81
N ALA A 447 0.48 18.09 2.95
CA ALA A 447 0.64 19.32 2.15
C ALA A 447 -0.04 20.55 2.77
N ARG A 448 -0.69 20.41 3.92
CA ARG A 448 -1.41 21.51 4.57
C ARG A 448 -0.48 22.51 5.20
N LEU A 449 -0.51 23.74 4.70
CA LEU A 449 0.30 24.84 5.20
C LEU A 449 -0.55 26.03 5.64
N LEU A 450 -1.87 26.04 5.36
CA LEU A 450 -2.74 27.14 5.79
C LEU A 450 -2.74 27.26 7.32
N PRO A 451 -2.57 28.48 7.87
CA PRO A 451 -2.48 28.71 9.31
C PRO A 451 -3.66 28.14 10.10
N GLU A 452 -4.87 28.25 9.55
CA GLU A 452 -6.10 27.75 10.19
C GLU A 452 -6.07 26.23 10.31
N LEU A 453 -5.57 25.51 9.30
CA LEU A 453 -5.50 24.04 9.29
C LEU A 453 -4.38 23.53 10.20
N THR A 454 -3.25 24.25 10.28
CA THR A 454 -2.09 23.81 11.07
C THR A 454 -2.17 24.24 12.54
N ARG A 455 -2.76 25.42 12.85
CA ARG A 455 -2.86 25.95 14.21
C ARG A 455 -3.80 25.12 15.09
N TYR A 456 -4.94 24.73 14.56
CA TYR A 456 -5.97 24.02 15.32
C TYR A 456 -5.85 22.48 15.20
N GLY A 457 -4.94 21.99 14.38
CA GLY A 457 -4.74 20.54 14.22
C GLY A 457 -5.87 19.85 13.49
N SER A 458 -6.57 20.57 12.62
CA SER A 458 -7.55 19.96 11.73
C SER A 458 -6.88 19.19 10.60
N ALA A 459 -7.33 17.95 10.35
CA ALA A 459 -6.84 17.18 9.21
C ALA A 459 -7.55 17.59 7.92
N GLN A 460 -8.87 17.77 7.94
CA GLN A 460 -9.71 18.15 6.79
C GLN A 460 -10.88 19.02 7.26
N LEU A 461 -11.20 20.06 6.51
CA LEU A 461 -12.39 20.86 6.78
C LEU A 461 -13.66 20.12 6.36
N THR A 462 -13.60 19.36 5.26
CA THR A 462 -14.74 18.58 4.76
C THR A 462 -15.35 17.66 5.83
N ASN A 463 -14.52 17.15 6.74
CA ASN A 463 -14.89 16.26 7.84
C ASN A 463 -14.61 16.84 9.22
N SER A 464 -14.64 18.18 9.35
CA SER A 464 -14.23 18.91 10.57
C SER A 464 -14.95 18.47 11.83
N LYS A 465 -16.21 18.02 11.77
CA LYS A 465 -16.98 17.50 12.93
C LYS A 465 -16.28 16.32 13.63
N TYR A 466 -15.60 15.46 12.88
CA TYR A 466 -14.91 14.28 13.43
C TYR A 466 -13.62 14.61 14.18
N TYR A 467 -13.10 15.84 14.02
CA TYR A 467 -11.94 16.36 14.75
C TYR A 467 -12.35 17.18 15.98
N GLY A 468 -13.63 17.13 16.37
CA GLY A 468 -14.18 17.78 17.54
C GLY A 468 -13.98 19.30 17.54
N THR A 469 -13.64 19.88 18.70
CA THR A 469 -13.45 21.34 18.84
C THR A 469 -12.40 21.88 17.89
N ASN A 470 -11.27 21.18 17.71
CA ASN A 470 -10.18 21.64 16.85
C ASN A 470 -10.61 21.74 15.38
N GLY A 471 -11.36 20.75 14.89
CA GLY A 471 -11.87 20.78 13.52
C GLY A 471 -12.89 21.91 13.31
N MET A 472 -13.80 22.10 14.26
CA MET A 472 -14.80 23.16 14.18
C MET A 472 -14.19 24.56 14.31
N GLU A 473 -13.17 24.75 15.13
CA GLU A 473 -12.43 26.01 15.22
C GLU A 473 -11.66 26.33 13.94
N ALA A 474 -11.03 25.32 13.32
CA ALA A 474 -10.39 25.49 12.01
C ALA A 474 -11.41 25.93 10.93
N LEU A 475 -12.58 25.27 10.89
CA LEU A 475 -13.65 25.65 9.95
C LEU A 475 -14.13 27.09 10.20
N ARG A 476 -14.41 27.46 11.46
CA ARG A 476 -14.81 28.83 11.81
C ARG A 476 -13.76 29.86 11.41
N ALA A 477 -12.48 29.56 11.61
CA ALA A 477 -11.40 30.47 11.25
C ALA A 477 -11.32 30.68 9.73
N VAL A 478 -11.47 29.62 8.92
CA VAL A 478 -11.52 29.73 7.45
C VAL A 478 -12.74 30.53 6.99
N LEU A 479 -13.93 30.28 7.56
CA LEU A 479 -15.14 31.03 7.24
C LEU A 479 -15.01 32.53 7.57
N LYS A 480 -14.31 32.86 8.68
CA LYS A 480 -14.03 34.26 9.06
C LYS A 480 -13.10 34.95 8.07
N HIS A 481 -12.14 34.21 7.49
CA HIS A 481 -11.16 34.72 6.52
C HIS A 481 -11.56 34.41 5.07
N ALA A 482 -12.84 34.20 4.79
CA ALA A 482 -13.34 33.87 3.45
C ALA A 482 -12.89 34.86 2.38
N ASP A 483 -12.89 36.17 2.70
CA ASP A 483 -12.46 37.24 1.80
C ASP A 483 -10.98 37.13 1.44
N GLN A 484 -10.13 36.80 2.39
CA GLN A 484 -8.69 36.63 2.19
C GLN A 484 -8.40 35.48 1.22
N TYR A 485 -9.23 34.44 1.24
CA TYR A 485 -9.06 33.27 0.37
C TYR A 485 -9.85 33.38 -0.93
N GLY A 486 -10.71 34.39 -1.11
CA GLY A 486 -11.66 34.41 -2.22
C GLY A 486 -12.63 33.23 -2.18
N LEU A 487 -12.96 32.74 -0.96
CA LEU A 487 -13.88 31.63 -0.73
C LEU A 487 -15.32 32.13 -0.86
N LYS A 488 -15.96 31.85 -2.00
CA LYS A 488 -17.32 32.30 -2.31
C LYS A 488 -18.36 31.20 -2.22
N TYR A 489 -17.99 29.95 -2.51
CA TYR A 489 -18.94 28.84 -2.65
C TYR A 489 -18.63 27.74 -1.66
N ILE A 490 -19.65 27.22 -0.97
CA ILE A 490 -19.56 26.08 -0.08
C ILE A 490 -20.62 25.05 -0.48
N PHE A 491 -20.19 23.84 -0.79
CA PHE A 491 -21.08 22.72 -1.08
C PHE A 491 -21.18 21.83 0.17
N VAL A 492 -22.41 21.57 0.58
CA VAL A 492 -22.70 20.84 1.82
C VAL A 492 -23.50 19.59 1.50
N HIS A 493 -22.91 18.43 1.77
CA HIS A 493 -23.60 17.14 1.74
C HIS A 493 -24.09 16.73 3.14
N ASP A 494 -23.35 17.12 4.20
CA ASP A 494 -23.73 16.83 5.59
C ASP A 494 -24.46 18.03 6.22
N PRO A 495 -25.78 17.93 6.46
CA PRO A 495 -26.58 19.03 7.02
C PRO A 495 -26.12 19.56 8.38
N TYR A 496 -25.26 18.81 9.09
CA TYR A 496 -24.66 19.23 10.35
C TYR A 496 -24.02 20.61 10.28
N TYR A 497 -23.47 20.99 9.12
CA TYR A 497 -22.74 22.25 8.94
C TYR A 497 -23.65 23.44 8.58
N GLU A 498 -24.88 23.23 8.11
CA GLU A 498 -25.77 24.29 7.62
C GLU A 498 -26.05 25.38 8.67
N PRO A 499 -26.35 25.08 9.95
CA PRO A 499 -26.57 26.13 10.96
C PRO A 499 -25.36 27.03 11.16
N LEU A 500 -24.13 26.46 11.10
CA LEU A 500 -22.90 27.26 11.22
C LEU A 500 -22.75 28.23 10.05
N LEU A 501 -23.04 27.79 8.84
CA LEU A 501 -22.97 28.63 7.62
C LEU A 501 -23.96 29.77 7.66
N ALA A 502 -25.21 29.49 8.02
CA ALA A 502 -26.25 30.50 8.17
C ALA A 502 -25.84 31.58 9.20
N PHE A 503 -25.31 31.14 10.36
CA PHE A 503 -24.81 32.04 11.40
C PHE A 503 -23.61 32.86 10.94
N ALA A 504 -22.73 32.31 10.08
CA ALA A 504 -21.56 32.99 9.53
C ALA A 504 -21.89 33.91 8.33
N GLY A 505 -23.17 34.12 8.03
CA GLY A 505 -23.66 35.03 7.01
C GLY A 505 -23.62 34.49 5.58
N TRP A 506 -23.58 33.16 5.43
CA TRP A 506 -23.73 32.49 4.13
C TRP A 506 -25.22 32.28 3.83
N ARG A 507 -25.58 32.29 2.54
CA ARG A 507 -26.96 32.08 2.07
C ARG A 507 -27.03 30.77 1.27
N LYS A 508 -28.06 29.97 1.51
CA LYS A 508 -28.38 28.79 0.68
C LYS A 508 -28.99 29.24 -0.62
N GLU A 509 -28.43 28.89 -1.76
CA GLU A 509 -28.86 29.32 -3.09
C GLU A 509 -29.54 28.19 -3.86
N GLU A 510 -28.88 27.05 -4.00
CA GLU A 510 -29.34 25.94 -4.84
C GLU A 510 -29.15 24.59 -4.13
N VAL A 511 -29.73 23.55 -4.71
CA VAL A 511 -29.56 22.16 -4.29
C VAL A 511 -29.27 21.29 -5.51
N TYR A 512 -28.38 20.33 -5.34
CA TYR A 512 -27.92 19.42 -6.38
C TYR A 512 -28.11 17.96 -5.95
N ASP A 513 -27.89 17.04 -6.89
CA ASP A 513 -27.98 15.60 -6.67
C ASP A 513 -29.27 15.22 -5.93
N ARG A 514 -30.44 15.59 -6.48
CA ARG A 514 -31.78 15.31 -5.91
C ARG A 514 -31.98 15.86 -4.50
N GLY A 515 -31.26 16.91 -4.12
CA GLY A 515 -31.37 17.54 -2.80
C GLY A 515 -30.37 17.05 -1.76
N SER A 516 -29.43 16.17 -2.14
CA SER A 516 -28.39 15.66 -1.24
C SER A 516 -27.26 16.68 -1.01
N ILE A 517 -27.05 17.62 -1.93
CA ILE A 517 -26.01 18.66 -1.84
C ILE A 517 -26.66 20.04 -1.88
N SER A 518 -26.38 20.87 -0.87
CA SER A 518 -26.76 22.28 -0.88
C SER A 518 -25.58 23.20 -1.21
N LEU A 519 -25.82 24.18 -2.09
CA LEU A 519 -24.90 25.27 -2.39
C LEU A 519 -25.17 26.44 -1.44
N TRP A 520 -24.12 26.91 -0.82
CA TRP A 520 -24.11 28.12 0.00
C TRP A 520 -23.14 29.12 -0.61
N ALA A 521 -23.59 30.39 -0.76
CA ALA A 521 -22.75 31.45 -1.27
C ALA A 521 -22.71 32.65 -0.32
N LYS A 522 -21.65 33.44 -0.46
CA LYS A 522 -21.49 34.69 0.27
C LYS A 522 -21.24 35.84 -0.70
N GLU A 523 -22.04 36.87 -0.57
CA GLU A 523 -21.92 38.10 -1.37
C GLU A 523 -20.68 38.92 -0.98
N GLY A 524 -20.18 39.76 -1.87
CA GLY A 524 -19.08 40.68 -1.62
C GLY A 524 -17.69 40.03 -1.65
N ILE A 525 -17.58 38.72 -1.85
CA ILE A 525 -16.28 38.06 -1.98
C ILE A 525 -15.68 38.42 -3.35
N LEU A 526 -14.41 38.89 -3.32
CA LEU A 526 -13.62 39.16 -4.52
C LEU A 526 -13.04 37.89 -5.12
N PRO A 527 -12.74 37.85 -6.44
CA PRO A 527 -12.02 36.73 -7.04
C PRO A 527 -10.77 36.36 -6.30
N ALA A 528 -10.47 35.06 -6.29
CA ALA A 528 -9.29 34.51 -5.60
C ALA A 528 -8.00 35.12 -6.18
N HIS A 529 -7.16 35.64 -5.32
CA HIS A 529 -5.80 36.06 -5.68
C HIS A 529 -4.77 35.02 -5.23
N GLU A 530 -3.56 35.10 -5.79
CA GLU A 530 -2.50 34.20 -5.36
C GLU A 530 -2.12 34.48 -3.91
N THR A 531 -2.45 33.54 -3.04
CA THR A 531 -1.95 33.46 -1.68
C THR A 531 -1.08 32.22 -1.59
N GLN A 532 0.21 32.38 -1.41
CA GLN A 532 1.14 31.25 -1.39
C GLN A 532 1.64 31.04 0.03
N TYR A 533 1.33 29.87 0.61
CA TYR A 533 1.80 29.47 1.92
C TYR A 533 2.95 28.45 1.88
N GLY A 534 3.30 27.93 0.70
CA GLY A 534 4.37 26.97 0.51
C GLY A 534 5.44 27.46 -0.47
N THR A 535 6.59 26.83 -0.46
CA THR A 535 7.65 27.09 -1.43
C THR A 535 7.34 26.36 -2.74
N ARG A 536 7.19 27.12 -3.84
CA ARG A 536 7.01 26.55 -5.17
C ARG A 536 8.34 25.91 -5.62
N PRO A 537 8.29 24.64 -6.10
CA PRO A 537 9.47 23.98 -6.64
C PRO A 537 10.06 24.74 -7.83
N THR A 538 11.38 24.72 -7.96
CA THR A 538 12.09 25.25 -9.14
C THR A 538 11.88 24.38 -10.36
N ALA A 539 12.14 24.91 -11.55
CA ALA A 539 12.07 24.14 -12.80
C ALA A 539 13.01 22.90 -12.78
N LEU A 540 14.18 23.01 -12.15
CA LEU A 540 15.09 21.87 -12.00
C LEU A 540 14.49 20.78 -11.10
N GLU A 541 13.90 21.15 -9.97
CA GLU A 541 13.19 20.19 -9.10
C GLU A 541 12.05 19.51 -9.83
N GLY A 542 11.31 20.25 -10.67
CA GLY A 542 10.25 19.69 -11.50
C GLY A 542 10.77 18.66 -12.51
N VAL A 543 11.85 18.96 -13.21
CA VAL A 543 12.50 18.02 -14.14
C VAL A 543 13.00 16.77 -13.42
N LEU A 544 13.70 16.92 -12.29
CA LEU A 544 14.18 15.79 -11.50
C LEU A 544 13.04 14.92 -10.99
N TRP A 545 11.97 15.54 -10.49
CA TRP A 545 10.81 14.84 -9.98
C TRP A 545 10.00 14.15 -11.08
N GLY A 546 9.88 14.75 -12.25
CA GLY A 546 9.21 14.15 -13.40
C GLY A 546 9.99 13.01 -14.05
N THR A 547 11.31 12.90 -13.84
CA THR A 547 12.14 11.94 -14.58
C THR A 547 12.76 10.84 -13.72
N LEU A 548 13.32 11.16 -12.54
CA LEU A 548 14.09 10.19 -11.76
C LEU A 548 13.23 9.08 -11.14
N PRO A 549 12.05 9.35 -10.52
CA PRO A 549 11.23 8.29 -9.96
C PRO A 549 10.75 7.29 -11.00
N ILE A 550 10.18 7.75 -12.11
CA ILE A 550 9.72 6.85 -13.18
C ILE A 550 10.91 6.16 -13.86
N GLY A 551 12.02 6.87 -14.07
CA GLY A 551 13.27 6.33 -14.60
C GLY A 551 13.82 5.17 -13.77
N SER A 552 13.67 5.23 -12.42
CA SER A 552 14.07 4.15 -11.52
C SER A 552 13.32 2.84 -11.80
N SER A 553 12.01 2.91 -12.08
CA SER A 553 11.19 1.75 -12.40
C SER A 553 11.50 1.18 -13.79
N VAL A 554 11.71 2.05 -14.78
CA VAL A 554 12.13 1.63 -16.12
C VAL A 554 13.50 0.94 -16.06
N LEU A 555 14.45 1.52 -15.31
CA LEU A 555 15.77 0.92 -15.09
C LEU A 555 15.63 -0.45 -14.39
N ALA A 556 14.76 -0.58 -13.40
CA ALA A 556 14.53 -1.86 -12.73
C ALA A 556 14.05 -2.94 -13.71
N VAL A 557 13.08 -2.62 -14.58
CA VAL A 557 12.60 -3.53 -15.62
C VAL A 557 13.72 -3.91 -16.58
N LEU A 558 14.47 -2.94 -17.10
CA LEU A 558 15.57 -3.17 -18.03
C LEU A 558 16.66 -4.07 -17.42
N LEU A 559 17.10 -3.78 -16.18
CA LEU A 559 18.12 -4.59 -15.50
C LEU A 559 17.63 -6.03 -15.24
N VAL A 560 16.38 -6.21 -14.83
CA VAL A 560 15.82 -7.56 -14.63
C VAL A 560 15.78 -8.36 -15.93
N LEU A 561 15.39 -7.74 -17.03
CA LEU A 561 15.29 -8.40 -18.34
C LEU A 561 16.66 -8.64 -18.99
N MET A 562 17.54 -7.62 -19.03
CA MET A 562 18.80 -7.68 -19.77
C MET A 562 19.90 -8.48 -19.04
N LEU A 563 19.94 -8.39 -17.71
CA LEU A 563 20.93 -9.11 -16.91
C LEU A 563 20.43 -10.51 -16.51
N SER A 564 19.54 -11.13 -17.28
CA SER A 564 19.06 -12.48 -16.99
C SER A 564 20.22 -13.48 -17.05
N ASP A 565 20.39 -14.29 -16.00
CA ASP A 565 21.44 -15.31 -15.92
C ASP A 565 21.04 -16.54 -16.74
N ARG A 566 21.31 -16.52 -18.06
CA ARG A 566 21.11 -17.70 -18.95
C ARG A 566 21.94 -18.92 -18.50
N ARG A 567 23.03 -18.73 -17.73
CA ARG A 567 23.89 -19.82 -17.24
C ARG A 567 23.36 -20.59 -16.01
N ARG A 568 22.33 -20.10 -15.32
CA ARG A 568 21.78 -20.75 -14.12
C ARG A 568 20.61 -21.70 -14.36
N ARG A 569 20.16 -21.93 -15.58
CA ARG A 569 19.11 -22.92 -15.88
C ARG A 569 19.51 -24.37 -15.55
N SER A 570 20.80 -24.67 -15.33
CA SER A 570 21.27 -26.01 -14.96
C SER A 570 21.63 -26.18 -13.47
N ARG A 571 21.64 -25.13 -12.67
CA ARG A 571 21.74 -25.24 -11.21
C ARG A 571 20.39 -24.79 -10.62
N THR A 572 19.43 -25.69 -10.64
CA THR A 572 18.36 -25.66 -9.65
C THR A 572 19.04 -25.44 -8.31
N LEU A 573 18.68 -24.37 -7.59
CA LEU A 573 18.94 -24.27 -6.15
C LEU A 573 18.20 -25.46 -5.57
N GLU A 574 18.85 -26.64 -5.56
CA GLU A 574 18.45 -27.74 -4.72
C GLU A 574 18.66 -27.23 -3.30
N PHE A 575 17.63 -26.65 -2.76
CA PHE A 575 17.56 -26.50 -1.34
C PHE A 575 17.70 -27.93 -0.82
N PRO A 576 18.71 -28.27 0.03
CA PRO A 576 18.67 -29.52 0.72
C PRO A 576 17.27 -29.56 1.29
N ALA A 577 16.57 -30.66 1.04
CA ALA A 577 15.29 -30.90 1.68
C ALA A 577 15.51 -30.51 3.14
N ILE A 578 14.89 -29.44 3.61
CA ILE A 578 14.55 -29.36 5.01
C ILE A 578 13.93 -30.72 5.17
N ASP A 579 14.41 -31.55 6.09
CA ASP A 579 13.82 -32.87 6.30
C ASP A 579 12.35 -32.59 6.69
N GLU A 580 11.55 -32.37 5.62
CA GLU A 580 10.16 -31.96 5.69
C GLU A 580 9.34 -33.09 6.29
N THR A 581 10.02 -34.25 6.48
CA THR A 581 9.47 -35.51 6.97
C THR A 581 9.92 -35.90 8.38
N GLU A 582 10.81 -35.13 9.04
CA GLU A 582 11.09 -35.42 10.46
C GLU A 582 9.82 -35.12 11.30
N PRO A 583 9.28 -36.15 11.96
CA PRO A 583 7.89 -36.11 12.40
C PRO A 583 7.73 -35.25 13.65
N VAL A 584 6.99 -34.15 13.53
CA VAL A 584 6.32 -33.46 14.66
C VAL A 584 5.37 -34.42 15.44
N LEU A 585 5.24 -35.69 15.00
CA LEU A 585 4.29 -36.68 15.52
C LEU A 585 4.93 -37.80 16.38
N ARG A 586 6.23 -37.74 16.75
CA ARG A 586 6.82 -38.77 17.64
C ARG A 586 6.62 -38.51 19.13
N GLU A 587 6.20 -37.31 19.54
CA GLU A 587 6.00 -37.00 20.97
C GLU A 587 4.54 -36.96 21.44
N ALA A 588 3.59 -37.38 20.60
CA ALA A 588 2.18 -37.50 20.98
C ALA A 588 1.70 -38.98 20.91
N ARG A 589 2.52 -39.92 21.40
CA ARG A 589 2.09 -41.27 21.78
C ARG A 589 2.43 -41.54 23.20
#